data_b1d7e018d40302ccd04b0690d25b7d85
#
_entry.id   b1d7e018d40302ccd04b0690d25b7d85
#
_cell.length_a   1.000
_cell.length_b   1.000
_cell.length_c   1.000
_cell.angle_alpha   90.00
_cell.angle_beta   90.00
_cell.angle_gamma   90.00
#
_symmetry.space_group_name_H-M   'P 1'
#
loop_
_entity.id
_entity.type
_entity.pdbx_description
1 polymer ?
#
loop_
_entity_poly.entity_id
_entity_poly.type
_entity_poly.pdbx_seq_one_letter_code
_entity_poly.pdbx_strand_id
1 'polypeptide(L)'
;MTRPIHIFWHVYYGVKSSEYSVDIIERQWNQITNSGLLEECEKVHLCYLSEKGFPIAKIADHPKVELTLCNPSGHEYETTSRLREWARDNQDIDANILYLHNRGATRHPQAPSHTWTKTMEKFVVRGWAN
;
A
#
# COMPACT_ATOMS: atom_id res chain seq x y z
N MET A 1 3.44 -17.36 19.86
CA MET A 1 4.09 -16.39 18.97
C MET A 1 3.11 -15.87 17.94
N THR A 2 3.10 -14.59 17.75
CA THR A 2 2.28 -13.98 16.70
C THR A 2 2.98 -14.15 15.35
N ARG A 3 2.17 -14.32 14.30
CA ARG A 3 2.70 -14.38 12.94
C ARG A 3 3.21 -13.00 12.52
N PRO A 4 4.36 -12.92 11.85
CA PRO A 4 4.81 -11.64 11.30
C PRO A 4 3.80 -11.12 10.27
N ILE A 5 3.67 -9.80 10.22
CA ILE A 5 2.75 -9.13 9.30
C ILE A 5 3.58 -8.44 8.23
N HIS A 6 3.28 -8.70 6.97
CA HIS A 6 3.87 -8.00 5.84
C HIS A 6 2.78 -7.28 5.08
N ILE A 7 3.00 -6.01 4.79
CA ILE A 7 2.06 -5.19 4.04
C ILE A 7 2.58 -5.08 2.61
N PHE A 8 1.74 -5.43 1.64
CA PHE A 8 2.03 -5.18 0.22
C PHE A 8 1.11 -4.06 -0.23
N TRP A 9 1.69 -2.91 -0.50
CA TRP A 9 0.96 -1.68 -0.78
C TRP A 9 1.19 -1.30 -2.25
N HIS A 10 0.10 -1.36 -3.01
CA HIS A 10 0.10 -0.99 -4.41
C HIS A 10 -0.32 0.46 -4.55
N VAL A 11 0.57 1.30 -5.09
CA VAL A 11 0.32 2.72 -5.27
C VAL A 11 0.54 3.09 -6.73
N TYR A 12 -0.52 3.57 -7.36
CA TYR A 12 -0.47 4.14 -8.70
C TYR A 12 -0.61 5.65 -8.61
N TYR A 13 0.27 6.37 -9.32
CA TYR A 13 0.24 7.83 -9.39
C TYR A 13 0.35 8.23 -10.85
N GLY A 14 -0.80 8.49 -11.49
CA GLY A 14 -0.86 8.84 -12.90
C GLY A 14 -0.82 10.34 -13.15
N VAL A 15 -0.64 10.71 -14.42
CA VAL A 15 -0.57 12.11 -14.84
C VAL A 15 -1.86 12.88 -14.52
N LYS A 16 -3.01 12.19 -14.54
CA LYS A 16 -4.32 12.80 -14.33
C LYS A 16 -4.80 12.79 -12.88
N SER A 17 -3.99 12.32 -11.94
CA SER A 17 -4.47 12.04 -10.59
C SER A 17 -3.69 12.76 -9.50
N SER A 18 -2.95 13.81 -9.84
CA SER A 18 -1.91 14.38 -8.99
C SER A 18 -2.33 14.64 -7.53
N GLU A 19 -3.38 15.45 -7.32
CA GLU A 19 -3.78 15.82 -5.96
C GLU A 19 -4.41 14.66 -5.20
N TYR A 20 -5.32 13.94 -5.85
CA TYR A 20 -6.05 12.85 -5.22
C TYR A 20 -5.16 11.66 -4.89
N SER A 21 -4.15 11.41 -5.71
CA SER A 21 -3.18 10.34 -5.44
C SER A 21 -2.40 10.62 -4.16
N VAL A 22 -1.92 11.85 -3.99
CA VAL A 22 -1.16 12.22 -2.79
C VAL A 22 -2.05 12.12 -1.55
N ASP A 23 -3.27 12.65 -1.62
CA ASP A 23 -4.21 12.59 -0.51
C ASP A 23 -4.53 11.15 -0.08
N ILE A 24 -4.75 10.27 -1.04
CA ILE A 24 -5.04 8.87 -0.75
C ILE A 24 -3.81 8.18 -0.12
N ILE A 25 -2.63 8.42 -0.66
CA ILE A 25 -1.39 7.87 -0.10
C ILE A 25 -1.20 8.32 1.35
N GLU A 26 -1.36 9.62 1.62
CA GLU A 26 -1.22 10.15 2.97
C GLU A 26 -2.28 9.58 3.92
N ARG A 27 -3.53 9.49 3.47
CA ARG A 27 -4.61 8.93 4.27
C ARG A 27 -4.32 7.47 4.63
N GLN A 28 -3.92 6.67 3.67
CA GLN A 28 -3.60 5.27 3.92
C GLN A 28 -2.40 5.13 4.85
N TRP A 29 -1.36 5.93 4.64
CA TRP A 29 -0.21 5.92 5.53
C TRP A 29 -0.59 6.32 6.96
N ASN A 30 -1.41 7.35 7.12
CA ASN A 30 -1.85 7.78 8.43
C ASN A 30 -2.67 6.69 9.13
N GLN A 31 -3.45 5.93 8.39
CA GLN A 31 -4.19 4.82 8.96
C GLN A 31 -3.27 3.67 9.37
N ILE A 32 -2.26 3.36 8.57
CA ILE A 32 -1.27 2.34 8.92
C ILE A 32 -0.52 2.74 10.20
N THR A 33 -0.16 4.00 10.33
CA THR A 33 0.57 4.49 11.51
C THR A 33 -0.33 4.61 12.73
N ASN A 34 -1.51 5.21 12.58
CA ASN A 34 -2.38 5.52 13.71
C ASN A 34 -3.09 4.29 14.28
N SER A 35 -3.25 3.24 13.50
CA SER A 35 -3.85 1.99 13.96
C SER A 35 -2.89 1.10 14.75
N GLY A 36 -1.60 1.45 14.79
CA GLY A 36 -0.58 0.61 15.38
C GLY A 36 -0.02 -0.46 14.43
N LEU A 37 -0.57 -0.56 13.24
CA LEU A 37 -0.16 -1.58 12.28
C LEU A 37 1.30 -1.45 11.85
N LEU A 38 1.78 -0.22 11.64
CA LEU A 38 3.17 0.02 11.26
C LEU A 38 4.14 -0.48 12.33
N GLU A 39 3.81 -0.26 13.59
CA GLU A 39 4.62 -0.71 14.71
C GLU A 39 4.71 -2.23 14.78
N GLU A 40 3.59 -2.89 14.51
CA GLU A 40 3.51 -4.36 14.59
C GLU A 40 4.00 -5.08 13.35
N CYS A 41 3.97 -4.46 12.17
CA CYS A 41 4.38 -5.13 10.95
C CYS A 41 5.90 -5.28 10.85
N GLU A 42 6.35 -6.29 10.12
CA GLU A 42 7.76 -6.50 9.83
C GLU A 42 8.24 -5.56 8.73
N LYS A 43 7.46 -5.41 7.67
CA LYS A 43 7.85 -4.63 6.50
C LYS A 43 6.64 -4.17 5.71
N VAL A 44 6.76 -2.99 5.11
CA VAL A 44 5.83 -2.47 4.13
C VAL A 44 6.51 -2.53 2.76
N HIS A 45 6.02 -3.41 1.91
CA HIS A 45 6.48 -3.54 0.52
C HIS A 45 5.67 -2.58 -0.34
N LEU A 46 6.23 -1.41 -0.61
CA LEU A 46 5.55 -0.36 -1.35
C LEU A 46 5.94 -0.43 -2.83
N CYS A 47 5.00 -0.85 -3.67
CA CYS A 47 5.18 -0.90 -5.11
C CYS A 47 4.57 0.36 -5.72
N TYR A 48 5.40 1.21 -6.27
CA TYR A 48 5.01 2.51 -6.77
C TYR A 48 5.07 2.55 -8.28
N LEU A 49 3.91 2.71 -8.90
CA LEU A 49 3.75 2.74 -10.35
C LEU A 49 3.53 4.19 -10.79
N SER A 50 4.57 4.82 -11.29
CA SER A 50 4.49 6.19 -11.78
C SER A 50 5.74 6.54 -12.57
N GLU A 51 5.59 7.52 -13.46
CA GLU A 51 6.71 8.15 -14.15
C GLU A 51 7.32 9.27 -13.31
N LYS A 52 6.66 9.64 -12.21
CA LYS A 52 7.11 10.68 -11.28
C LYS A 52 7.79 10.07 -10.08
N GLY A 53 8.66 10.84 -9.42
CA GLY A 53 9.24 10.43 -8.16
C GLY A 53 8.19 10.27 -7.07
N PHE A 54 8.48 9.44 -6.07
CA PHE A 54 7.56 9.24 -4.97
C PHE A 54 7.40 10.55 -4.18
N PRO A 55 6.15 11.01 -3.95
CA PRO A 55 5.91 12.38 -3.48
C PRO A 55 6.12 12.62 -1.99
N ILE A 56 6.25 11.56 -1.18
CA ILE A 56 6.28 11.71 0.29
C ILE A 56 7.52 11.05 0.87
N ALA A 57 8.55 11.86 1.09
CA ALA A 57 9.85 11.37 1.56
C ALA A 57 9.78 10.65 2.90
N LYS A 58 8.97 11.14 3.84
CA LYS A 58 8.86 10.52 5.16
C LYS A 58 8.38 9.06 5.11
N ILE A 59 7.61 8.71 4.07
CA ILE A 59 7.17 7.33 3.87
C ILE A 59 8.30 6.52 3.24
N ALA A 60 8.87 7.02 2.15
CA ALA A 60 9.93 6.32 1.43
C ALA A 60 11.17 6.07 2.30
N ASP A 61 11.46 6.99 3.22
CA ASP A 61 12.64 6.92 4.08
C ASP A 61 12.41 6.14 5.37
N HIS A 62 11.20 5.69 5.62
CA HIS A 62 10.91 4.94 6.84
C HIS A 62 11.62 3.57 6.83
N PRO A 63 12.26 3.18 7.97
CA PRO A 63 13.06 1.95 8.00
C PRO A 63 12.33 0.67 7.62
N LYS A 64 11.02 0.60 7.87
CA LYS A 64 10.21 -0.58 7.53
C LYS A 64 9.69 -0.58 6.09
N VAL A 65 9.84 0.53 5.36
CA VAL A 65 9.32 0.65 4.00
C VAL A 65 10.41 0.28 3.00
N GLU A 66 10.08 -0.67 2.14
CA GLU A 66 10.89 -1.02 0.98
C GLU A 66 10.16 -0.53 -0.26
N LEU A 67 10.67 0.55 -0.86
CA LEU A 67 10.07 1.16 -2.03
C LEU A 67 10.64 0.50 -3.30
N THR A 68 9.75 0.00 -4.14
CA THR A 68 10.10 -0.51 -5.46
C THR A 68 9.42 0.34 -6.52
N LEU A 69 10.21 0.90 -7.43
CA LEU A 69 9.67 1.65 -8.56
C LEU A 69 9.31 0.65 -9.66
N CYS A 70 8.05 0.67 -10.07
CA CYS A 70 7.50 -0.27 -11.03
C CYS A 70 7.06 0.44 -12.32
N ASN A 71 6.90 -0.33 -13.39
CA ASN A 71 6.42 0.20 -14.65
C ASN A 71 4.99 0.70 -14.51
N PRO A 72 4.70 1.98 -14.85
CA PRO A 72 3.35 2.53 -14.73
C PRO A 72 2.29 1.76 -15.50
N SER A 73 2.65 1.10 -16.59
CA SER A 73 1.72 0.31 -17.40
C SER A 73 1.51 -1.11 -16.89
N GLY A 74 2.21 -1.50 -15.82
CA GLY A 74 2.15 -2.86 -15.29
C GLY A 74 0.92 -3.16 -14.44
N HIS A 75 0.16 -2.15 -14.05
CA HIS A 75 -1.04 -2.26 -13.22
C HIS A 75 -0.78 -3.06 -11.93
N GLU A 76 -1.79 -3.66 -11.36
CA GLU A 76 -1.67 -4.47 -10.15
C GLU A 76 -0.75 -5.68 -10.32
N TYR A 77 -0.53 -6.13 -11.54
CA TYR A 77 0.34 -7.26 -11.82
C TYR A 77 1.73 -7.07 -11.22
N GLU A 78 2.25 -5.85 -11.24
CA GLU A 78 3.57 -5.56 -10.66
C GLU A 78 3.62 -5.88 -9.17
N THR A 79 2.61 -5.45 -8.41
CA THR A 79 2.56 -5.70 -6.97
C THR A 79 2.24 -7.14 -6.64
N THR A 80 1.29 -7.75 -7.34
CA THR A 80 0.93 -9.15 -7.11
C THR A 80 2.08 -10.09 -7.49
N SER A 81 2.87 -9.74 -8.50
CA SER A 81 4.07 -10.51 -8.86
C SER A 81 5.11 -10.45 -7.75
N ARG A 82 5.32 -9.27 -7.15
CA ARG A 82 6.22 -9.11 -6.01
C ARG A 82 5.78 -9.94 -4.82
N LEU A 83 4.48 -9.92 -4.54
CA LEU A 83 3.91 -10.73 -3.47
C LEU A 83 4.14 -12.22 -3.73
N ARG A 84 3.91 -12.67 -4.94
CA ARG A 84 4.12 -14.07 -5.30
C ARG A 84 5.59 -14.48 -5.20
N GLU A 85 6.51 -13.63 -5.67
CA GLU A 85 7.93 -13.87 -5.55
C GLU A 85 8.36 -13.95 -4.08
N TRP A 86 7.87 -13.02 -3.26
CA TRP A 86 8.17 -13.02 -1.84
C TRP A 86 7.66 -14.31 -1.17
N ALA A 87 6.45 -14.73 -1.48
CA ALA A 87 5.87 -15.95 -0.91
C ALA A 87 6.65 -17.18 -1.33
N ARG A 88 7.08 -17.24 -2.59
CA ARG A 88 7.89 -18.35 -3.09
C ARG A 88 9.25 -18.43 -2.37
N ASP A 89 9.86 -17.26 -2.15
CA ASP A 89 11.19 -17.20 -1.56
C ASP A 89 11.18 -17.33 -0.03
N ASN A 90 10.01 -17.25 0.59
CA ASN A 90 9.83 -17.28 2.05
C ASN A 90 8.81 -18.33 2.49
N GLN A 91 8.83 -19.51 1.86
CA GLN A 91 7.85 -20.57 2.13
C GLN A 91 7.91 -21.11 3.56
N ASP A 92 9.03 -20.91 4.23
CA ASP A 92 9.23 -21.33 5.62
C ASP A 92 8.69 -20.32 6.65
N ILE A 93 8.23 -19.17 6.19
CA ILE A 93 7.70 -18.12 7.05
C ILE A 93 6.17 -18.16 7.03
N ASP A 94 5.57 -18.36 8.20
CA ASP A 94 4.12 -18.31 8.36
C ASP A 94 3.70 -16.87 8.69
N ALA A 95 3.48 -16.07 7.66
CA ALA A 95 3.20 -14.64 7.79
C ALA A 95 1.76 -14.32 7.44
N ASN A 96 1.25 -13.27 8.08
CA ASN A 96 0.00 -12.64 7.65
C ASN A 96 0.32 -11.57 6.61
N ILE A 97 -0.40 -11.60 5.51
CA ILE A 97 -0.22 -10.66 4.42
C ILE A 97 -1.42 -9.72 4.37
N LEU A 98 -1.14 -8.42 4.39
CA LEU A 98 -2.14 -7.40 4.15
C LEU A 98 -1.84 -6.75 2.80
N TYR A 99 -2.77 -6.85 1.86
CA TYR A 99 -2.67 -6.20 0.57
C TYR A 99 -3.48 -4.91 0.60
N LEU A 100 -2.84 -3.79 0.26
CA LEU A 100 -3.46 -2.48 0.28
C LEU A 100 -3.26 -1.81 -1.09
N HIS A 101 -4.30 -1.13 -1.56
CA HIS A 101 -4.35 -0.55 -2.89
C HIS A 101 -4.91 0.86 -2.81
N ASN A 102 -4.33 1.82 -3.53
CA ASN A 102 -4.85 3.19 -3.58
C ASN A 102 -5.94 3.35 -4.66
N ARG A 103 -6.91 2.44 -4.65
CA ARG A 103 -8.00 2.40 -5.61
C ARG A 103 -8.74 3.74 -5.66
N GLY A 104 -9.02 4.23 -6.87
CA GLY A 104 -9.73 5.48 -7.07
C GLY A 104 -8.83 6.70 -7.18
N ALA A 105 -7.51 6.52 -7.14
CA ALA A 105 -6.55 7.61 -7.20
C ALA A 105 -6.64 8.44 -8.50
N THR A 106 -7.16 7.84 -9.58
CA THR A 106 -7.33 8.51 -10.86
C THR A 106 -8.73 9.10 -11.05
N ARG A 107 -9.58 9.02 -10.02
CA ARG A 107 -10.98 9.42 -10.10
C ARG A 107 -11.27 10.61 -9.21
N HIS A 108 -12.39 11.29 -9.50
CA HIS A 108 -12.86 12.38 -8.65
C HIS A 108 -13.11 11.89 -7.21
N PRO A 109 -12.83 12.70 -6.16
CA PRO A 109 -12.98 12.29 -4.77
C PRO A 109 -14.36 11.78 -4.37
N GLN A 110 -15.39 12.18 -5.10
CA GLN A 110 -16.77 11.75 -4.83
C GLN A 110 -17.22 10.55 -5.63
N ALA A 111 -16.33 9.97 -6.44
CA ALA A 111 -16.65 8.77 -7.19
C ALA A 111 -16.87 7.58 -6.25
N PRO A 112 -17.73 6.61 -6.62
CA PRO A 112 -18.00 5.44 -5.79
C PRO A 112 -16.72 4.67 -5.40
N SER A 113 -15.69 4.68 -6.25
CA SER A 113 -14.41 4.04 -5.94
C SER A 113 -13.72 4.65 -4.72
N HIS A 114 -13.90 5.94 -4.45
CA HIS A 114 -13.35 6.58 -3.24
C HIS A 114 -14.08 6.13 -1.98
N THR A 115 -15.41 5.99 -2.06
CA THR A 115 -16.19 5.44 -0.96
C THR A 115 -15.75 4.01 -0.65
N TRP A 116 -15.55 3.20 -1.67
CA TRP A 116 -15.06 1.83 -1.53
C TRP A 116 -13.68 1.79 -0.86
N THR A 117 -12.77 2.65 -1.28
CA THR A 117 -11.43 2.74 -0.71
C THR A 117 -11.49 3.08 0.78
N LYS A 118 -12.32 4.07 1.16
CA LYS A 118 -12.49 4.45 2.57
C LYS A 118 -13.09 3.31 3.40
N THR A 119 -14.02 2.57 2.83
CA THR A 119 -14.62 1.41 3.50
C THR A 119 -13.57 0.33 3.74
N MET A 120 -12.77 0.00 2.74
CA MET A 120 -11.71 -1.00 2.87
C MET A 120 -10.69 -0.57 3.92
N GLU A 121 -10.27 0.69 3.91
CA GLU A 121 -9.34 1.21 4.89
C GLU A 121 -9.87 1.10 6.32
N LYS A 122 -11.17 1.34 6.50
CA LYS A 122 -11.81 1.23 7.82
C LYS A 122 -11.79 -0.21 8.34
N PHE A 123 -12.13 -1.18 7.51
CA PHE A 123 -12.26 -2.56 7.96
C PHE A 123 -10.96 -3.36 7.89
N VAL A 124 -10.09 -3.04 6.94
CA VAL A 124 -8.86 -3.79 6.73
C VAL A 124 -7.69 -3.19 7.50
N VAL A 125 -7.47 -1.88 7.37
CA VAL A 125 -6.31 -1.23 7.99
C VAL A 125 -6.60 -0.86 9.45
N ARG A 126 -7.65 -0.09 9.69
CA ARG A 126 -7.95 0.36 11.06
C ARG A 126 -8.45 -0.75 11.97
N GLY A 127 -9.08 -1.77 11.40
CA GLY A 127 -9.60 -2.91 12.14
C GLY A 127 -8.69 -4.12 12.14
N TRP A 128 -7.42 -3.99 11.77
CA TRP A 128 -6.52 -5.12 11.56
C TRP A 128 -6.36 -6.04 12.78
N ALA A 129 -6.47 -5.50 13.97
CA ALA A 129 -6.30 -6.26 15.22
C ALA A 129 -7.55 -7.04 15.62
N ASN A 130 -8.68 -6.80 14.97
CA ASN A 130 -9.95 -7.45 15.27
C ASN A 130 -10.16 -8.63 14.32
#